data_62cf01a8053def189d7a068b40ea9055
#
_entry.id   62cf01a8053def189d7a068b40ea9055
#
_cell.length_a   1.000
_cell.length_b   1.000
_cell.length_c   1.000
_cell.angle_alpha   90.00
_cell.angle_beta   90.00
_cell.angle_gamma   90.00
#
_symmetry.space_group_name_H-M   'P 1'
#
loop_
_entity.id
_entity.type
_entity.pdbx_description
1 polymer ?
#
loop_
_entity_poly.entity_id
_entity_poly.type
_entity_poly.pdbx_seq_one_letter_code
_entity_poly.pdbx_strand_id
1 'polypeptide(L)'
;KLTYDVAKTSTHGSDELAQIITDAYEQAGEFGVVSHERSYTDETYIKKVEGHPVEAGFTNEMYINNPTYQTCEFDNPMVLLSMNQIKDYNQIAPFIAKAFENNKRTPVVLFSEIDHHVENIILHNVSEFKFPICVVRLPAIGILQREIMNDLSLLFNCEILPSVPTVDFQGMEEKYIGNCKSIKIGANDVSFLKHDNFENDKVTGKINELNSQIKVNDSETEKIYLKKRVARLTGGIA
;
A
#
# COMPACT_ATOMS: atom_id res chain seq x y z
N LYS A 1 20.72 -1.11 23.75
CA LYS A 1 21.07 -0.12 24.79
C LYS A 1 20.97 1.32 24.27
N LEU A 2 21.60 1.65 23.14
CA LEU A 2 21.53 3.00 22.55
C LEU A 2 20.10 3.40 22.19
N THR A 3 19.32 2.50 21.59
CA THR A 3 17.92 2.73 21.19
C THR A 3 17.05 3.04 22.41
N TYR A 4 17.22 2.29 23.51
CA TYR A 4 16.50 2.52 24.75
C TYR A 4 16.83 3.87 25.40
N ASP A 5 18.11 4.24 25.44
CA ASP A 5 18.55 5.50 26.05
C ASP A 5 17.99 6.72 25.28
N VAL A 6 17.95 6.62 23.94
CA VAL A 6 17.33 7.63 23.06
C VAL A 6 15.81 7.67 23.26
N ALA A 7 15.15 6.52 23.28
CA ALA A 7 13.71 6.40 23.50
C ALA A 7 13.32 6.99 24.86
N LYS A 8 14.08 6.69 25.92
CA LYS A 8 13.86 7.20 27.28
C LYS A 8 13.97 8.74 27.35
N THR A 9 14.92 9.30 26.63
CA THR A 9 15.06 10.77 26.53
C THR A 9 13.85 11.39 25.82
N SER A 10 13.38 10.78 24.72
CA SER A 10 12.26 11.26 23.93
C SER A 10 10.91 11.12 24.64
N THR A 11 10.78 10.14 25.55
CA THR A 11 9.56 9.90 26.34
C THR A 11 9.57 10.60 27.70
N HIS A 12 10.40 11.65 27.86
CA HIS A 12 10.54 12.39 29.12
C HIS A 12 10.84 11.52 30.34
N GLY A 13 11.55 10.42 30.16
CA GLY A 13 12.01 9.52 31.23
C GLY A 13 11.04 8.39 31.56
N SER A 14 9.98 8.17 30.81
CA SER A 14 9.08 7.02 30.99
C SER A 14 9.78 5.73 30.57
N ASP A 15 10.02 4.85 31.53
CA ASP A 15 10.65 3.54 31.27
C ASP A 15 9.71 2.62 30.46
N GLU A 16 8.41 2.66 30.73
CA GLU A 16 7.42 1.85 30.04
C GLU A 16 7.34 2.19 28.55
N LEU A 17 7.19 3.48 28.22
CA LEU A 17 7.15 3.92 26.81
C LEU A 17 8.49 3.70 26.12
N ALA A 18 9.61 3.92 26.81
CA ALA A 18 10.93 3.67 26.26
C ALA A 18 11.13 2.19 25.91
N GLN A 19 10.62 1.28 26.74
CA GLN A 19 10.70 -0.15 26.47
C GLN A 19 9.83 -0.53 25.26
N ILE A 20 8.58 -0.06 25.20
CA ILE A 20 7.67 -0.31 24.08
C ILE A 20 8.30 0.16 22.75
N ILE A 21 8.87 1.36 22.73
CA ILE A 21 9.55 1.90 21.53
C ILE A 21 10.76 1.04 21.16
N THR A 22 11.56 0.63 22.14
CA THR A 22 12.74 -0.22 21.91
C THR A 22 12.34 -1.56 21.31
N ASP A 23 11.33 -2.20 21.89
CA ASP A 23 10.80 -3.49 21.42
C ASP A 23 10.21 -3.37 20.01
N ALA A 24 9.56 -2.24 19.69
CA ALA A 24 9.05 -1.97 18.35
C ALA A 24 10.20 -1.90 17.33
N TYR A 25 11.28 -1.17 17.64
CA TYR A 25 12.44 -1.09 16.74
C TYR A 25 13.19 -2.43 16.63
N GLU A 26 13.27 -3.21 17.69
CA GLU A 26 13.88 -4.55 17.64
C GLU A 26 13.06 -5.51 16.79
N GLN A 27 11.71 -5.44 16.87
CA GLN A 27 10.82 -6.24 16.05
C GLN A 27 10.80 -5.79 14.59
N ALA A 28 10.96 -4.50 14.33
CA ALA A 28 11.01 -3.93 12.98
C ALA A 28 12.28 -4.36 12.22
N GLY A 29 13.39 -4.52 12.91
CA GLY A 29 14.69 -4.85 12.31
C GLY A 29 15.33 -3.66 11.57
N GLU A 30 16.42 -3.92 10.85
CA GLU A 30 17.27 -2.90 10.24
C GLU A 30 16.55 -2.06 9.16
N PHE A 31 15.57 -2.63 8.47
CA PHE A 31 14.85 -2.00 7.37
C PHE A 31 13.37 -1.73 7.70
N GLY A 32 12.94 -2.04 8.93
CA GLY A 32 11.57 -1.83 9.35
C GLY A 32 11.27 -0.35 9.61
N VAL A 33 10.02 0.02 9.39
CA VAL A 33 9.49 1.36 9.69
C VAL A 33 8.66 1.27 10.96
N VAL A 34 9.02 2.01 11.99
CA VAL A 34 8.21 2.16 13.21
C VAL A 34 7.40 3.44 13.09
N SER A 35 6.09 3.33 13.15
CA SER A 35 5.16 4.44 13.22
C SER A 35 4.36 4.39 14.51
N HIS A 36 3.75 5.50 14.89
CA HIS A 36 2.87 5.56 16.04
C HIS A 36 1.49 6.05 15.60
N GLU A 37 0.46 5.43 16.14
CA GLU A 37 -0.92 5.79 15.90
C GLU A 37 -1.67 5.89 17.23
N ARG A 38 -2.79 6.60 17.23
CA ARG A 38 -3.64 6.63 18.41
C ARG A 38 -4.33 5.28 18.57
N SER A 39 -4.17 4.67 19.75
CA SER A 39 -4.89 3.44 20.08
C SER A 39 -6.39 3.72 20.16
N TYR A 40 -7.22 2.79 19.70
CA TYR A 40 -8.67 2.77 19.91
C TYR A 40 -9.06 2.13 21.25
N THR A 41 -8.06 1.63 21.99
CA THR A 41 -8.18 1.10 23.36
C THR A 41 -7.44 1.99 24.33
N ASP A 42 -7.65 1.80 25.64
CA ASP A 42 -6.91 2.52 26.67
C ASP A 42 -5.49 2.01 26.90
N GLU A 43 -5.04 1.02 26.10
CA GLU A 43 -3.73 0.39 26.21
C GLU A 43 -2.81 0.82 25.06
N THR A 44 -1.51 0.96 25.41
CA THR A 44 -0.44 1.11 24.42
C THR A 44 0.17 -0.26 24.13
N TYR A 45 0.17 -0.67 22.88
CA TYR A 45 0.69 -1.96 22.44
C TYR A 45 1.43 -1.87 21.11
N ILE A 46 2.32 -2.83 20.85
CA ILE A 46 3.02 -2.97 19.59
C ILE A 46 2.17 -3.84 18.67
N LYS A 47 1.83 -3.30 17.50
CA LYS A 47 1.18 -4.05 16.45
C LYS A 47 2.19 -4.32 15.34
N LYS A 48 2.65 -5.56 15.25
CA LYS A 48 3.48 -5.98 14.12
C LYS A 48 2.62 -6.19 12.88
N VAL A 49 2.90 -5.44 11.82
CA VAL A 49 2.22 -5.59 10.52
C VAL A 49 3.19 -6.31 9.59
N GLU A 50 2.85 -7.53 9.20
CA GLU A 50 3.63 -8.27 8.19
C GLU A 50 3.22 -7.82 6.80
N GLY A 51 4.20 -7.59 5.92
CA GLY A 51 3.95 -7.24 4.53
C GLY A 51 4.68 -6.01 4.04
N HIS A 52 4.23 -5.52 2.90
CA HIS A 52 4.81 -4.34 2.23
C HIS A 52 4.02 -3.09 2.63
N PRO A 53 4.62 -2.17 3.40
CA PRO A 53 3.93 -0.96 3.84
C PRO A 53 3.91 0.09 2.72
N VAL A 54 2.80 0.78 2.57
CA VAL A 54 2.61 1.89 1.63
C VAL A 54 1.91 3.03 2.33
N GLU A 55 2.48 4.23 2.27
CA GLU A 55 1.83 5.46 2.72
C GLU A 55 0.71 5.83 1.71
N ALA A 56 -0.48 5.32 1.92
CA ALA A 56 -1.66 5.48 1.08
C ALA A 56 -2.91 5.19 1.93
N GLY A 57 -4.08 5.50 1.44
CA GLY A 57 -5.31 5.17 2.15
C GLY A 57 -6.54 5.15 1.25
N PHE A 58 -7.62 4.59 1.74
CA PHE A 58 -8.87 4.59 1.01
C PHE A 58 -9.40 6.03 0.83
N THR A 59 -10.10 6.27 -0.26
CA THR A 59 -10.67 7.59 -0.57
C THR A 59 -11.98 7.86 0.18
N ASN A 60 -12.66 6.81 0.68
CA ASN A 60 -13.93 6.92 1.34
C ASN A 60 -14.13 5.81 2.40
N GLU A 61 -14.69 6.18 3.56
CA GLU A 61 -14.96 5.23 4.66
C GLU A 61 -16.03 4.17 4.31
N MET A 62 -16.83 4.38 3.29
CA MET A 62 -17.80 3.38 2.81
C MET A 62 -17.15 2.09 2.27
N TYR A 63 -15.84 2.11 2.00
CA TYR A 63 -15.08 0.92 1.65
C TYR A 63 -14.75 0.03 2.85
N ILE A 64 -14.88 0.53 4.08
CA ILE A 64 -14.57 -0.23 5.30
C ILE A 64 -15.45 -1.48 5.39
N ASN A 65 -14.82 -2.65 5.42
CA ASN A 65 -15.49 -3.93 5.61
C ASN A 65 -15.12 -4.59 6.96
N ASN A 66 -14.11 -4.05 7.65
CA ASN A 66 -13.73 -4.44 9.01
C ASN A 66 -13.93 -3.26 9.97
N PRO A 67 -15.12 -3.13 10.58
CA PRO A 67 -15.41 -1.98 11.45
C PRO A 67 -14.63 -1.98 12.76
N THR A 68 -14.13 -3.13 13.21
CA THR A 68 -13.34 -3.23 14.45
C THR A 68 -12.01 -2.50 14.32
N TYR A 69 -11.37 -2.61 13.17
CA TYR A 69 -10.07 -1.98 12.90
C TYR A 69 -10.18 -0.76 11.98
N GLN A 70 -11.41 -0.40 11.57
CA GLN A 70 -11.66 0.70 10.62
C GLN A 70 -10.85 0.56 9.33
N THR A 71 -10.82 -0.66 8.77
CA THR A 71 -10.02 -1.01 7.59
C THR A 71 -10.86 -1.70 6.52
N CYS A 72 -10.37 -1.64 5.29
CA CYS A 72 -10.83 -2.46 4.18
C CYS A 72 -9.81 -3.60 3.97
N GLU A 73 -10.25 -4.84 4.06
CA GLU A 73 -9.39 -6.02 4.02
C GLU A 73 -9.88 -6.97 2.93
N PHE A 74 -8.96 -7.43 2.07
CA PHE A 74 -9.26 -8.36 0.99
C PHE A 74 -8.21 -9.46 0.89
N ASP A 75 -8.68 -10.67 0.56
CA ASP A 75 -7.85 -11.80 0.21
C ASP A 75 -7.86 -12.02 -1.30
N ASN A 76 -6.67 -12.26 -1.87
CA ASN A 76 -6.45 -12.48 -3.30
C ASN A 76 -7.13 -11.43 -4.21
N PRO A 77 -6.96 -10.13 -3.96
CA PRO A 77 -7.55 -9.10 -4.78
C PRO A 77 -6.87 -8.97 -6.13
N MET A 78 -7.63 -8.51 -7.12
CA MET A 78 -7.09 -7.92 -8.33
C MET A 78 -6.70 -6.47 -8.04
N VAL A 79 -5.51 -6.07 -8.48
CA VAL A 79 -4.96 -4.73 -8.27
C VAL A 79 -4.78 -4.01 -9.60
N LEU A 80 -5.23 -2.77 -9.69
CA LEU A 80 -5.02 -1.88 -10.83
C LEU A 80 -4.26 -0.63 -10.37
N LEU A 81 -3.22 -0.28 -11.13
CA LEU A 81 -2.40 0.91 -10.88
C LEU A 81 -2.63 1.93 -12.00
N SER A 82 -3.05 3.14 -11.64
CA SER A 82 -3.21 4.25 -12.60
C SER A 82 -2.56 5.53 -12.10
N MET A 83 -1.70 6.13 -12.91
CA MET A 83 -1.13 7.46 -12.64
C MET A 83 -2.09 8.59 -12.99
N ASN A 84 -3.11 8.30 -13.81
CA ASN A 84 -4.08 9.29 -14.23
C ASN A 84 -5.33 9.20 -13.38
N GLN A 85 -5.97 10.35 -13.22
CA GLN A 85 -7.30 10.38 -12.65
C GLN A 85 -8.29 9.60 -13.54
N ILE A 86 -9.01 8.68 -12.94
CA ILE A 86 -10.11 7.97 -13.60
C ILE A 86 -11.31 8.92 -13.63
N LYS A 87 -11.69 9.37 -14.84
CA LYS A 87 -12.75 10.37 -15.07
C LYS A 87 -14.03 9.78 -15.65
N ASP A 88 -13.98 8.56 -16.15
CA ASP A 88 -15.11 7.84 -16.72
C ASP A 88 -15.11 6.41 -16.19
N TYR A 89 -16.28 5.94 -15.77
CA TYR A 89 -16.45 4.56 -15.31
C TYR A 89 -16.06 3.52 -16.37
N ASN A 90 -16.25 3.84 -17.65
CA ASN A 90 -15.84 2.96 -18.74
C ASN A 90 -14.34 2.68 -18.79
N GLN A 91 -13.51 3.52 -18.16
CA GLN A 91 -12.08 3.29 -18.05
C GLN A 91 -11.73 2.10 -17.15
N ILE A 92 -12.60 1.72 -16.22
CA ILE A 92 -12.40 0.61 -15.29
C ILE A 92 -13.43 -0.51 -15.46
N ALA A 93 -14.50 -0.28 -16.21
CA ALA A 93 -15.56 -1.27 -16.40
C ALA A 93 -15.06 -2.63 -16.91
N PRO A 94 -14.13 -2.74 -17.87
CA PRO A 94 -13.57 -4.02 -18.30
C PRO A 94 -12.80 -4.74 -17.20
N PHE A 95 -12.06 -3.98 -16.35
CA PHE A 95 -11.35 -4.52 -15.21
C PHE A 95 -12.32 -5.07 -14.14
N ILE A 96 -13.40 -4.32 -13.89
CA ILE A 96 -14.47 -4.76 -12.98
C ILE A 96 -15.20 -5.98 -13.55
N ALA A 97 -15.51 -5.99 -14.86
CA ALA A 97 -16.16 -7.13 -15.52
C ALA A 97 -15.31 -8.41 -15.37
N LYS A 98 -13.98 -8.30 -15.49
CA LYS A 98 -13.07 -9.42 -15.30
C LYS A 98 -13.11 -9.97 -13.86
N ALA A 99 -13.33 -9.14 -12.85
CA ALA A 99 -13.48 -9.57 -11.47
C ALA A 99 -14.73 -10.45 -11.23
N PHE A 100 -15.71 -10.39 -12.14
CA PHE A 100 -16.93 -11.21 -12.12
C PHE A 100 -16.91 -12.41 -13.08
N GLU A 101 -15.83 -12.61 -13.83
CA GLU A 101 -15.73 -13.75 -14.74
C GLU A 101 -15.90 -15.08 -13.99
N ASN A 102 -16.56 -16.03 -14.64
CA ASN A 102 -16.79 -17.38 -14.13
C ASN A 102 -17.55 -17.43 -12.79
N ASN A 103 -18.48 -16.52 -12.54
CA ASN A 103 -19.24 -16.38 -11.30
C ASN A 103 -18.38 -16.15 -10.04
N LYS A 104 -17.15 -15.74 -10.22
CA LYS A 104 -16.29 -15.27 -9.12
C LYS A 104 -16.61 -13.83 -8.78
N ARG A 105 -16.44 -13.47 -7.52
CA ARG A 105 -16.50 -12.09 -7.02
C ARG A 105 -15.12 -11.74 -6.47
N THR A 106 -14.16 -11.61 -7.37
CA THR A 106 -12.79 -11.28 -6.95
C THR A 106 -12.76 -9.85 -6.42
N PRO A 107 -12.20 -9.61 -5.22
CA PRO A 107 -12.03 -8.26 -4.71
C PRO A 107 -11.15 -7.41 -5.63
N VAL A 108 -11.43 -6.12 -5.69
CA VAL A 108 -10.76 -5.16 -6.57
C VAL A 108 -10.15 -4.02 -5.77
N VAL A 109 -8.89 -3.71 -6.01
CA VAL A 109 -8.21 -2.55 -5.43
C VAL A 109 -7.67 -1.66 -6.55
N LEU A 110 -8.10 -0.40 -6.55
CA LEU A 110 -7.69 0.60 -7.51
C LEU A 110 -6.76 1.62 -6.85
N PHE A 111 -5.48 1.61 -7.21
CA PHE A 111 -4.56 2.69 -6.82
C PHE A 111 -4.63 3.80 -7.87
N SER A 112 -5.42 4.82 -7.60
CA SER A 112 -5.67 5.92 -8.54
C SER A 112 -6.31 7.13 -7.86
N GLU A 113 -6.11 8.30 -8.44
CA GLU A 113 -7.05 9.41 -8.29
C GLU A 113 -8.33 9.08 -9.06
N ILE A 114 -9.50 9.47 -8.53
CA ILE A 114 -10.79 9.18 -9.14
C ILE A 114 -11.67 10.42 -9.13
N ASP A 115 -12.44 10.61 -10.22
CA ASP A 115 -13.44 11.66 -10.29
C ASP A 115 -14.62 11.36 -9.37
N HIS A 116 -15.17 12.37 -8.73
CA HIS A 116 -16.29 12.26 -7.79
C HIS A 116 -17.50 11.53 -8.36
N HIS A 117 -17.81 11.75 -9.64
CA HIS A 117 -18.96 11.08 -10.27
C HIS A 117 -18.72 9.58 -10.40
N VAL A 118 -17.52 9.20 -10.82
CA VAL A 118 -17.12 7.78 -10.94
C VAL A 118 -17.07 7.11 -9.56
N GLU A 119 -16.53 7.80 -8.56
CA GLU A 119 -16.50 7.29 -7.18
C GLU A 119 -17.92 7.04 -6.65
N ASN A 120 -18.87 7.95 -6.88
CA ASN A 120 -20.25 7.75 -6.46
C ASN A 120 -20.90 6.52 -7.11
N ILE A 121 -20.60 6.21 -8.37
CA ILE A 121 -21.06 4.98 -9.03
C ILE A 121 -20.47 3.75 -8.32
N ILE A 122 -19.19 3.78 -7.98
CA ILE A 122 -18.53 2.69 -7.25
C ILE A 122 -19.15 2.51 -5.88
N LEU A 123 -19.31 3.59 -5.11
CA LEU A 123 -19.88 3.56 -3.77
C LEU A 123 -21.33 3.06 -3.77
N HIS A 124 -22.12 3.41 -4.78
CA HIS A 124 -23.45 2.84 -4.98
C HIS A 124 -23.39 1.31 -5.14
N ASN A 125 -22.47 0.81 -5.98
CA ASN A 125 -22.28 -0.63 -6.16
C ASN A 125 -21.81 -1.34 -4.87
N VAL A 126 -20.95 -0.68 -4.09
CA VAL A 126 -20.52 -1.19 -2.76
C VAL A 126 -21.71 -1.29 -1.81
N SER A 127 -22.53 -0.24 -1.74
CA SER A 127 -23.68 -0.18 -0.84
C SER A 127 -24.77 -1.19 -1.19
N GLU A 128 -25.23 -1.17 -2.46
CA GLU A 128 -26.39 -1.93 -2.91
C GLU A 128 -26.06 -3.40 -3.19
N PHE A 129 -24.92 -3.64 -3.86
CA PHE A 129 -24.56 -4.99 -4.32
C PHE A 129 -23.48 -5.65 -3.49
N LYS A 130 -22.97 -4.97 -2.45
CA LYS A 130 -21.83 -5.45 -1.63
C LYS A 130 -20.64 -5.84 -2.50
N PHE A 131 -20.38 -5.04 -3.52
CA PHE A 131 -19.26 -5.29 -4.41
C PHE A 131 -17.93 -5.05 -3.69
N PRO A 132 -17.02 -6.05 -3.65
CA PRO A 132 -15.77 -5.94 -2.91
C PRO A 132 -14.74 -5.11 -3.70
N ILE A 133 -14.82 -3.80 -3.58
CA ILE A 133 -13.90 -2.86 -4.22
C ILE A 133 -13.43 -1.82 -3.22
N CYS A 134 -12.20 -1.36 -3.37
CA CYS A 134 -11.66 -0.22 -2.64
C CYS A 134 -10.81 0.66 -3.57
N VAL A 135 -11.01 1.96 -3.49
CA VAL A 135 -10.16 2.94 -4.17
C VAL A 135 -9.15 3.50 -3.18
N VAL A 136 -7.90 3.47 -3.57
CA VAL A 136 -6.75 3.89 -2.76
C VAL A 136 -6.07 5.08 -3.41
N ARG A 137 -5.89 6.13 -2.64
CA ARG A 137 -5.17 7.34 -3.06
C ARG A 137 -3.79 7.39 -2.41
N LEU A 138 -2.79 7.73 -3.21
CA LEU A 138 -1.45 8.08 -2.73
C LEU A 138 -1.43 9.57 -2.36
N PRO A 139 -0.97 9.95 -1.16
CA PRO A 139 -0.85 11.35 -0.77
C PRO A 139 0.31 12.07 -1.49
N ALA A 140 1.24 11.30 -2.06
CA ALA A 140 2.37 11.81 -2.82
C ALA A 140 1.93 12.32 -4.21
N ILE A 141 2.63 13.33 -4.70
CA ILE A 141 2.42 13.92 -6.04
C ILE A 141 3.72 13.95 -6.83
N GLY A 142 3.60 14.01 -8.16
CA GLY A 142 4.74 14.19 -9.06
C GLY A 142 5.72 13.02 -9.07
N ILE A 143 6.99 13.30 -8.85
CA ILE A 143 8.07 12.29 -8.91
C ILE A 143 7.89 11.22 -7.82
N LEU A 144 7.54 11.62 -6.60
CA LEU A 144 7.34 10.70 -5.49
C LEU A 144 6.20 9.71 -5.76
N GLN A 145 5.09 10.19 -6.29
CA GLN A 145 3.96 9.33 -6.68
C GLN A 145 4.39 8.31 -7.72
N ARG A 146 5.13 8.76 -8.74
CA ARG A 146 5.63 7.87 -9.80
C ARG A 146 6.56 6.78 -9.25
N GLU A 147 7.44 7.14 -8.33
CA GLU A 147 8.36 6.17 -7.72
C GLU A 147 7.62 5.15 -6.87
N ILE A 148 6.62 5.56 -6.09
CA ILE A 148 5.78 4.64 -5.32
C ILE A 148 5.01 3.70 -6.27
N MET A 149 4.39 4.25 -7.32
CA MET A 149 3.66 3.44 -8.32
C MET A 149 4.57 2.44 -9.03
N ASN A 150 5.81 2.83 -9.36
CA ASN A 150 6.79 1.92 -9.95
C ASN A 150 7.18 0.80 -8.98
N ASP A 151 7.39 1.12 -7.70
CA ASP A 151 7.66 0.10 -6.68
C ASP A 151 6.47 -0.88 -6.56
N LEU A 152 5.23 -0.36 -6.54
CA LEU A 152 4.01 -1.17 -6.50
C LEU A 152 3.85 -2.05 -7.76
N SER A 153 4.19 -1.53 -8.94
CA SER A 153 4.12 -2.31 -10.19
C SER A 153 5.04 -3.53 -10.15
N LEU A 154 6.23 -3.39 -9.56
CA LEU A 154 7.13 -4.51 -9.33
C LEU A 154 6.56 -5.51 -8.32
N LEU A 155 5.97 -5.02 -7.22
CA LEU A 155 5.47 -5.84 -6.13
C LEU A 155 4.17 -6.59 -6.49
N PHE A 156 3.28 -5.98 -7.27
CA PHE A 156 2.05 -6.62 -7.77
C PHE A 156 2.25 -7.35 -9.10
N ASN A 157 3.47 -7.29 -9.67
CA ASN A 157 3.82 -7.88 -10.97
C ASN A 157 2.86 -7.45 -12.09
N CYS A 158 2.60 -6.16 -12.19
CA CYS A 158 1.75 -5.59 -13.24
C CYS A 158 2.33 -4.30 -13.80
N GLU A 159 1.86 -3.88 -14.96
CA GLU A 159 2.17 -2.58 -15.53
C GLU A 159 1.19 -1.51 -15.03
N ILE A 160 1.66 -0.27 -14.97
CA ILE A 160 0.82 0.88 -14.66
C ILE A 160 0.02 1.23 -15.92
N LEU A 161 -1.26 1.53 -15.78
CA LEU A 161 -2.11 1.98 -16.89
C LEU A 161 -1.50 3.22 -17.56
N PRO A 162 -1.38 3.20 -18.89
CA PRO A 162 -0.83 4.34 -19.63
C PRO A 162 -1.73 5.56 -19.60
N SER A 163 -1.11 6.73 -19.74
CA SER A 163 -1.76 8.05 -19.62
C SER A 163 -2.73 8.40 -20.77
N VAL A 164 -2.74 7.61 -21.83
CA VAL A 164 -3.51 7.93 -23.05
C VAL A 164 -4.67 6.95 -23.20
N PRO A 165 -5.88 7.40 -23.56
CA PRO A 165 -7.03 6.54 -23.79
C PRO A 165 -6.92 5.74 -25.11
N THR A 166 -5.74 5.25 -25.44
CA THR A 166 -5.46 4.42 -26.63
C THR A 166 -5.57 2.93 -26.32
N VAL A 167 -5.80 2.57 -25.07
CA VAL A 167 -6.12 1.20 -24.70
C VAL A 167 -7.58 1.01 -25.08
N ASP A 168 -7.83 0.26 -26.14
CA ASP A 168 -9.13 -0.29 -26.42
C ASP A 168 -9.43 -1.25 -25.24
N PHE A 169 -10.19 -0.75 -24.27
CA PHE A 169 -10.52 -1.49 -23.04
C PHE A 169 -11.38 -2.74 -23.31
N GLN A 170 -11.73 -3.04 -24.55
CA GLN A 170 -12.41 -4.30 -24.93
C GLN A 170 -11.55 -5.54 -24.69
N GLY A 171 -10.23 -5.35 -24.50
CA GLY A 171 -9.29 -6.40 -24.09
C GLY A 171 -8.33 -5.86 -23.06
N MET A 172 -8.76 -5.70 -21.79
CA MET A 172 -7.80 -5.33 -20.74
C MET A 172 -6.72 -6.40 -20.68
N GLU A 173 -5.51 -6.03 -21.12
CA GLU A 173 -4.38 -6.94 -21.14
C GLU A 173 -4.04 -7.39 -19.72
N GLU A 174 -3.79 -8.67 -19.55
CA GLU A 174 -3.47 -9.26 -18.23
C GLU A 174 -2.27 -8.62 -17.55
N LYS A 175 -1.36 -8.03 -18.34
CA LYS A 175 -0.19 -7.31 -17.81
C LYS A 175 -0.52 -6.12 -16.90
N TYR A 176 -1.73 -5.54 -17.01
CA TYR A 176 -2.19 -4.44 -16.13
C TYR A 176 -2.85 -4.92 -14.84
N ILE A 177 -3.08 -6.22 -14.73
CA ILE A 177 -3.78 -6.80 -13.59
C ILE A 177 -2.75 -7.37 -12.61
N GLY A 178 -2.55 -6.64 -11.52
CA GLY A 178 -1.76 -7.10 -10.41
C GLY A 178 -2.55 -7.97 -9.45
N ASN A 179 -1.84 -8.65 -8.57
CA ASN A 179 -2.44 -9.46 -7.50
C ASN A 179 -1.51 -9.51 -6.28
N CYS A 180 -2.10 -9.85 -5.14
CA CYS A 180 -1.36 -10.17 -3.92
C CYS A 180 -2.17 -11.19 -3.10
N LYS A 181 -1.53 -11.80 -2.09
CA LYS A 181 -2.17 -12.79 -1.22
C LYS A 181 -3.24 -12.15 -0.34
N SER A 182 -2.94 -11.00 0.25
CA SER A 182 -3.91 -10.22 1.04
C SER A 182 -3.49 -8.76 1.07
N ILE A 183 -4.47 -7.88 1.26
CA ILE A 183 -4.25 -6.44 1.43
C ILE A 183 -5.14 -5.91 2.53
N LYS A 184 -4.58 -5.00 3.32
CA LYS A 184 -5.25 -4.25 4.36
C LYS A 184 -5.06 -2.77 4.12
N ILE A 185 -6.16 -2.04 4.04
CA ILE A 185 -6.20 -0.63 3.66
C ILE A 185 -6.85 0.15 4.80
N GLY A 186 -6.09 1.04 5.41
CA GLY A 186 -6.55 2.02 6.39
C GLY A 186 -6.79 3.39 5.77
N ALA A 187 -7.01 4.39 6.61
CA ALA A 187 -7.20 5.78 6.16
C ALA A 187 -5.91 6.40 5.60
N ASN A 188 -4.73 6.03 6.13
CA ASN A 188 -3.43 6.59 5.77
C ASN A 188 -2.34 5.55 5.55
N ASP A 189 -2.64 4.29 5.76
CA ASP A 189 -1.71 3.18 5.64
C ASP A 189 -2.31 2.04 4.82
N VAL A 190 -1.48 1.44 4.01
CA VAL A 190 -1.79 0.20 3.29
C VAL A 190 -0.68 -0.79 3.56
N SER A 191 -1.06 -2.03 3.85
CA SER A 191 -0.12 -3.14 3.93
C SER A 191 -0.63 -4.32 3.11
N PHE A 192 0.27 -5.05 2.46
CA PHE A 192 -0.13 -6.22 1.69
C PHE A 192 0.92 -7.32 1.77
N LEU A 193 0.49 -8.55 1.64
CA LEU A 193 1.33 -9.75 1.54
C LEU A 193 1.39 -10.23 0.10
N LYS A 194 2.58 -10.55 -0.37
CA LYS A 194 2.78 -11.24 -1.65
C LYS A 194 2.41 -12.72 -1.52
N HIS A 195 2.17 -13.38 -2.65
CA HIS A 195 2.08 -14.83 -2.68
C HIS A 195 3.41 -15.49 -2.31
N ASP A 196 3.37 -16.64 -1.65
CA ASP A 196 4.58 -17.31 -1.12
C ASP A 196 5.59 -17.71 -2.20
N ASN A 197 5.13 -17.90 -3.44
CA ASN A 197 5.97 -18.25 -4.60
C ASN A 197 6.38 -17.03 -5.45
N PHE A 198 6.24 -15.82 -4.90
CA PHE A 198 6.58 -14.61 -5.62
C PHE A 198 8.10 -14.36 -5.55
N GLU A 199 8.82 -14.81 -6.56
CA GLU A 199 10.20 -14.41 -6.84
C GLU A 199 10.21 -13.42 -8.01
N ASN A 200 10.85 -12.28 -7.83
CA ASN A 200 10.98 -11.29 -8.89
C ASN A 200 12.39 -10.68 -8.87
N ASP A 201 13.21 -11.10 -9.81
CA ASP A 201 14.58 -10.61 -9.99
C ASP A 201 14.64 -9.08 -10.14
N LYS A 202 13.58 -8.47 -10.71
CA LYS A 202 13.48 -7.01 -10.85
C LYS A 202 13.37 -6.32 -9.50
N VAL A 203 12.67 -6.91 -8.54
CA VAL A 203 12.56 -6.38 -7.16
C VAL A 203 13.94 -6.43 -6.51
N THR A 204 14.62 -7.56 -6.58
CA THR A 204 15.98 -7.72 -6.03
C THR A 204 16.97 -6.76 -6.70
N GLY A 205 16.91 -6.62 -8.01
CA GLY A 205 17.72 -5.65 -8.75
C GLY A 205 17.48 -4.22 -8.30
N LYS A 206 16.19 -3.85 -8.09
CA LYS A 206 15.83 -2.50 -7.62
C LYS A 206 16.31 -2.23 -6.20
N ILE A 207 16.20 -3.20 -5.31
CA ILE A 207 16.74 -3.10 -3.93
C ILE A 207 18.25 -2.85 -3.96
N ASN A 208 18.99 -3.58 -4.78
CA ASN A 208 20.46 -3.42 -4.92
C ASN A 208 20.82 -2.03 -5.48
N GLU A 209 20.08 -1.53 -6.46
CA GLU A 209 20.22 -0.18 -6.99
C GLU A 209 20.02 0.87 -5.89
N LEU A 210 18.91 0.81 -5.14
CA LEU A 210 18.61 1.74 -4.07
C LEU A 210 19.66 1.70 -2.95
N ASN A 211 20.11 0.52 -2.56
CA ASN A 211 21.18 0.38 -1.55
C ASN A 211 22.51 0.99 -2.03
N SER A 212 22.80 0.92 -3.32
CA SER A 212 23.96 1.59 -3.90
C SER A 212 23.83 3.11 -3.88
N GLN A 213 22.64 3.64 -4.16
CA GLN A 213 22.32 5.07 -4.06
C GLN A 213 22.45 5.58 -2.63
N ILE A 214 21.96 4.83 -1.64
CA ILE A 214 22.06 5.19 -0.20
C ILE A 214 23.53 5.35 0.20
N LYS A 215 24.43 4.50 -0.30
CA LYS A 215 25.87 4.55 0.07
C LYS A 215 26.61 5.78 -0.45
N VAL A 216 26.22 6.30 -1.61
CA VAL A 216 26.90 7.42 -2.28
C VAL A 216 26.19 8.76 -2.10
N ASN A 217 25.02 8.77 -1.48
CA ASN A 217 24.24 9.99 -1.27
C ASN A 217 24.72 10.72 -0.01
N ASP A 218 24.90 12.04 -0.09
CA ASP A 218 25.32 12.86 1.05
C ASP A 218 24.14 13.47 1.83
N SER A 219 22.95 13.44 1.25
CA SER A 219 21.72 13.99 1.87
C SER A 219 21.07 12.98 2.80
N GLU A 220 21.04 13.25 4.09
CA GLU A 220 20.36 12.40 5.08
C GLU A 220 18.86 12.28 4.81
N THR A 221 18.19 13.34 4.38
CA THR A 221 16.77 13.32 4.02
C THR A 221 16.50 12.36 2.87
N GLU A 222 17.36 12.39 1.85
CA GLU A 222 17.23 11.51 0.68
C GLU A 222 17.55 10.05 1.03
N LYS A 223 18.56 9.83 1.88
CA LYS A 223 18.84 8.48 2.42
C LYS A 223 17.64 7.90 3.17
N ILE A 224 16.97 8.68 4.00
CA ILE A 224 15.76 8.25 4.73
C ILE A 224 14.68 7.85 3.72
N TYR A 225 14.47 8.64 2.68
CA TYR A 225 13.49 8.33 1.64
C TYR A 225 13.84 7.04 0.88
N LEU A 226 15.10 6.86 0.47
CA LEU A 226 15.57 5.66 -0.19
C LEU A 226 15.43 4.41 0.71
N LYS A 227 15.73 4.54 2.01
CA LYS A 227 15.50 3.46 2.99
C LYS A 227 14.03 3.07 3.10
N LYS A 228 13.09 4.04 3.10
CA LYS A 228 11.65 3.76 3.06
C LYS A 228 11.25 2.96 1.82
N ARG A 229 11.85 3.26 0.66
CA ARG A 229 11.62 2.49 -0.58
C ARG A 229 12.15 1.06 -0.46
N VAL A 230 13.36 0.89 0.08
CA VAL A 230 13.92 -0.45 0.34
C VAL A 230 12.98 -1.22 1.28
N ALA A 231 12.53 -0.63 2.39
CA ALA A 231 11.59 -1.26 3.34
C ALA A 231 10.29 -1.69 2.64
N ARG A 232 9.72 -0.84 1.77
CA ARG A 232 8.54 -1.17 0.97
C ARG A 232 8.79 -2.38 0.07
N LEU A 233 9.93 -2.44 -0.60
CA LEU A 233 10.27 -3.51 -1.54
C LEU A 233 10.63 -4.83 -0.85
N THR A 234 11.26 -4.77 0.32
CA THR A 234 11.64 -5.98 1.09
C THR A 234 10.49 -6.60 1.86
N GLY A 235 9.43 -5.82 2.15
CA GLY A 235 8.38 -6.26 3.06
C GLY A 235 8.85 -6.25 4.51
N GLY A 236 9.73 -5.34 4.85
CA GLY A 236 10.19 -5.13 6.22
C GLY A 236 9.08 -4.47 7.06
N ILE A 237 9.00 -4.91 8.29
CA ILE A 237 7.85 -4.83 9.18
C ILE A 237 8.19 -3.96 10.38
N ALA A 238 7.20 -3.27 10.83
CA ALA A 238 7.17 -2.88 12.23
C ALA A 238 5.79 -3.00 12.82
#